data_e7586e63292f08d55fac66091aa14008
#
_entry.id   e7586e63292f08d55fac66091aa14008
#
_cell.length_a   1.000
_cell.length_b   1.000
_cell.length_c   1.000
_cell.angle_alpha   90.00
_cell.angle_beta   90.00
_cell.angle_gamma   90.00
#
_symmetry.space_group_name_H-M   'P 1'
#
loop_
_entity.id
_entity.type
_entity.pdbx_description
1 polymer ?
#
loop_
_entity_poly.entity_id
_entity_poly.type
_entity_poly.pdbx_seq_one_letter_code
_entity_poly.pdbx_strand_id
1 'polypeptide(L)'
;GDVYKRQGFAFEVKLKQSTSSKWDDEKILREFKLVKAFTENLTVIDPKGKLKEYDDERDIIKDFVDFRNTILQQRIDLRMSEYAEEMRWLNIKMQFIQAVLNEEIKFKNKKKADVSKQILEVTDAEHQDDCDRLLRINMMSLTDEMVKQLKKDISEAKKNLTFWKKTTVKDQFIGDLVDLRDHA
;
A
#
# COMPACT_ATOMS: atom_id res chain seq x y z
N GLY A 1 26.38 4.20 19.94
CA GLY A 1 27.00 4.58 18.69
C GLY A 1 28.36 3.94 18.59
N ASP A 2 28.51 2.89 17.77
CA ASP A 2 29.78 2.23 17.54
C ASP A 2 30.70 3.16 16.77
N VAL A 3 31.71 3.68 17.46
CA VAL A 3 32.81 4.40 16.85
C VAL A 3 33.69 3.35 16.16
N TYR A 4 33.47 3.12 14.87
CA TYR A 4 34.44 2.40 14.06
C TYR A 4 35.75 3.18 14.04
N LYS A 5 36.72 2.80 14.87
CA LYS A 5 38.11 3.26 14.76
C LYS A 5 38.61 2.78 13.40
N ARG A 6 38.72 3.70 12.43
CA ARG A 6 39.43 3.43 11.19
C ARG A 6 40.91 3.23 11.56
N GLN A 7 41.29 1.97 11.70
CA GLN A 7 42.70 1.61 11.75
C GLN A 7 43.23 1.76 10.32
N GLY A 8 43.86 2.91 10.05
CA GLY A 8 44.56 3.13 8.79
C GLY A 8 45.97 2.57 8.92
N PHE A 9 46.38 1.80 7.92
CA PHE A 9 47.78 1.42 7.74
C PHE A 9 48.39 2.41 6.76
N ALA A 10 49.57 2.97 7.08
CA ALA A 10 50.33 3.80 6.19
C ALA A 10 51.66 3.10 5.87
N PHE A 11 51.95 2.98 4.58
CA PHE A 11 53.20 2.38 4.11
C PHE A 11 53.97 3.40 3.27
N GLU A 12 55.27 3.56 3.56
CA GLU A 12 56.20 4.34 2.73
C GLU A 12 57.08 3.37 1.91
N VAL A 13 57.02 3.51 0.60
CA VAL A 13 57.79 2.64 -0.29
C VAL A 13 58.75 3.47 -1.10
N LYS A 14 60.08 3.18 -0.94
CA LYS A 14 61.16 3.84 -1.68
C LYS A 14 61.53 3.02 -2.92
N LEU A 15 61.27 3.57 -4.08
CA LEU A 15 61.64 2.96 -5.35
C LEU A 15 63.10 3.32 -5.74
N LYS A 16 63.80 2.39 -6.41
CA LYS A 16 65.09 2.68 -7.04
C LYS A 16 64.90 3.72 -8.15
N GLN A 17 65.84 4.66 -8.29
CA GLN A 17 65.77 5.70 -9.30
C GLN A 17 65.60 5.19 -10.74
N SER A 18 66.24 4.05 -11.04
CA SER A 18 66.11 3.38 -12.35
C SER A 18 64.71 2.84 -12.64
N THR A 19 63.88 2.65 -11.59
CA THR A 19 62.51 2.19 -11.71
C THR A 19 61.56 3.41 -11.68
N SER A 20 61.79 4.35 -10.78
CA SER A 20 60.91 5.54 -10.64
C SER A 20 60.93 6.43 -11.87
N SER A 21 62.03 6.52 -12.59
CA SER A 21 62.10 7.31 -13.82
C SER A 21 61.36 6.72 -15.02
N LYS A 22 60.88 5.46 -14.91
CA LYS A 22 60.18 4.72 -15.98
C LYS A 22 58.74 4.49 -15.69
N TRP A 23 58.27 4.79 -14.48
CA TRP A 23 56.93 4.53 -14.04
C TRP A 23 56.18 5.84 -13.87
N ASP A 24 55.03 5.94 -14.51
CA ASP A 24 54.05 6.98 -14.24
C ASP A 24 53.15 6.56 -13.06
N ASP A 25 52.32 7.48 -12.59
CA ASP A 25 51.42 7.27 -11.43
C ASP A 25 50.47 6.10 -11.68
N GLU A 26 49.92 5.95 -12.89
CA GLU A 26 49.04 4.85 -13.22
C GLU A 26 49.75 3.48 -13.14
N LYS A 27 50.99 3.42 -13.61
CA LYS A 27 51.78 2.22 -13.54
C LYS A 27 52.15 1.88 -12.11
N ILE A 28 52.48 2.86 -11.29
CA ILE A 28 52.72 2.67 -9.86
C ILE A 28 51.48 2.06 -9.20
N LEU A 29 50.27 2.62 -9.43
CA LEU A 29 49.05 2.14 -8.86
C LEU A 29 48.76 0.68 -9.28
N ARG A 30 49.01 0.31 -10.54
CA ARG A 30 48.81 -1.04 -11.07
C ARG A 30 49.81 -2.03 -10.49
N GLU A 31 51.10 -1.69 -10.46
CA GLU A 31 52.16 -2.59 -9.98
C GLU A 31 52.01 -2.90 -8.50
N PHE A 32 51.61 -1.88 -7.72
CA PHE A 32 51.29 -2.06 -6.31
C PHE A 32 49.90 -2.63 -6.05
N LYS A 33 49.14 -2.97 -7.11
CA LYS A 33 47.77 -3.50 -7.01
C LYS A 33 46.81 -2.61 -6.17
N LEU A 34 47.03 -1.29 -6.22
CA LEU A 34 46.21 -0.31 -5.51
C LEU A 34 44.93 0.03 -6.28
N VAL A 35 44.86 -0.33 -7.57
CA VAL A 35 43.67 -0.21 -8.41
C VAL A 35 43.18 -1.62 -8.74
N LYS A 36 41.91 -1.84 -8.48
CA LYS A 36 41.21 -3.07 -8.84
C LYS A 36 40.01 -2.70 -9.67
N ALA A 37 39.90 -3.27 -10.86
CA ALA A 37 38.71 -3.17 -11.68
C ALA A 37 37.66 -4.16 -11.15
N PHE A 38 36.43 -3.67 -10.97
CA PHE A 38 35.27 -4.49 -10.68
C PHE A 38 34.31 -4.38 -11.86
N THR A 39 33.82 -5.51 -12.29
CA THR A 39 32.69 -5.53 -13.24
C THR A 39 31.41 -5.58 -12.42
N GLU A 40 30.57 -4.60 -12.59
CA GLU A 40 29.23 -4.59 -12.02
C GLU A 40 28.28 -5.38 -12.91
N ASN A 41 27.50 -6.25 -12.31
CA ASN A 41 26.47 -7.00 -13.02
C ASN A 41 25.09 -6.45 -12.63
N LEU A 42 24.48 -5.74 -13.56
CA LEU A 42 23.16 -5.11 -13.38
C LEU A 42 22.03 -6.07 -13.78
N THR A 43 22.08 -7.31 -13.27
CA THR A 43 21.03 -8.31 -13.51
C THR A 43 20.06 -8.32 -12.31
N VAL A 44 18.77 -8.07 -12.59
CA VAL A 44 17.70 -8.06 -11.57
C VAL A 44 16.58 -9.01 -11.97
N ILE A 45 15.73 -9.34 -11.02
CA ILE A 45 14.49 -10.07 -11.29
C ILE A 45 13.40 -9.04 -11.57
N ASP A 46 12.80 -9.11 -12.76
CA ASP A 46 11.71 -8.23 -13.16
C ASP A 46 10.41 -8.56 -12.39
N PRO A 47 9.38 -7.69 -12.45
CA PRO A 47 8.10 -7.95 -11.80
C PRO A 47 7.36 -9.21 -12.26
N LYS A 48 7.78 -9.80 -13.40
CA LYS A 48 7.24 -11.06 -13.94
C LYS A 48 8.02 -12.29 -13.48
N GLY A 49 9.03 -12.09 -12.61
CA GLY A 49 9.87 -13.18 -12.09
C GLY A 49 10.95 -13.64 -13.06
N LYS A 50 11.29 -12.86 -14.10
CA LYS A 50 12.35 -13.19 -15.06
C LYS A 50 13.61 -12.38 -14.78
N LEU A 51 14.76 -13.01 -15.05
CA LEU A 51 16.04 -12.29 -15.04
C LEU A 51 16.08 -11.29 -16.20
N LYS A 52 16.44 -10.06 -15.89
CA LYS A 52 16.65 -8.98 -16.86
C LYS A 52 17.98 -8.31 -16.57
N GLU A 53 18.80 -8.20 -17.60
CA GLU A 53 20.10 -7.52 -17.57
C GLU A 53 19.93 -6.07 -18.08
N TYR A 54 20.64 -5.15 -17.46
CA TYR A 54 20.62 -3.73 -17.79
C TYR A 54 22.03 -3.22 -17.99
N ASP A 55 22.18 -2.25 -18.88
CA ASP A 55 23.46 -1.58 -19.14
C ASP A 55 23.68 -0.36 -18.22
N ASP A 56 22.59 0.20 -17.66
CA ASP A 56 22.61 1.41 -16.82
C ASP A 56 21.63 1.21 -15.64
N GLU A 57 22.07 1.57 -14.43
CA GLU A 57 21.25 1.53 -13.20
C GLU A 57 20.02 2.44 -13.29
N ARG A 58 20.08 3.49 -14.10
CA ARG A 58 18.95 4.41 -14.32
C ARG A 58 17.78 3.72 -15.00
N ASP A 59 18.05 2.73 -15.83
CA ASP A 59 16.99 1.99 -16.53
C ASP A 59 16.28 1.02 -15.56
N ILE A 60 17.01 0.47 -14.58
CA ILE A 60 16.41 -0.28 -13.47
C ILE A 60 15.46 0.61 -12.69
N ILE A 61 15.88 1.83 -12.36
CA ILE A 61 15.07 2.80 -11.61
C ILE A 61 13.81 3.17 -12.41
N LYS A 62 13.91 3.42 -13.71
CA LYS A 62 12.76 3.74 -14.57
C LYS A 62 11.75 2.59 -14.59
N ASP A 63 12.19 1.38 -14.87
CA ASP A 63 11.33 0.20 -14.88
C ASP A 63 10.64 -0.03 -13.53
N PHE A 64 11.37 0.18 -12.43
CA PHE A 64 10.80 0.12 -11.08
C PHE A 64 9.73 1.19 -10.87
N VAL A 65 9.98 2.44 -11.25
CA VAL A 65 9.02 3.54 -11.09
C VAL A 65 7.75 3.27 -11.89
N ASP A 66 7.88 2.81 -13.13
CA ASP A 66 6.73 2.51 -13.99
C ASP A 66 5.89 1.37 -13.41
N PHE A 67 6.53 0.32 -12.93
CA PHE A 67 5.84 -0.77 -12.24
C PHE A 67 5.19 -0.29 -10.94
N ARG A 68 5.92 0.48 -10.12
CA ARG A 68 5.40 1.03 -8.87
C ARG A 68 4.17 1.90 -9.08
N ASN A 69 4.17 2.75 -10.12
CA ASN A 69 3.01 3.56 -10.48
C ASN A 69 1.78 2.71 -10.80
N THR A 70 1.95 1.60 -11.50
CA THR A 70 0.86 0.65 -11.79
C THR A 70 0.29 0.05 -10.49
N ILE A 71 1.14 -0.35 -9.56
CA ILE A 71 0.71 -0.91 -8.26
C ILE A 71 0.02 0.16 -7.40
N LEU A 72 0.51 1.41 -7.43
CA LEU A 72 -0.14 2.51 -6.70
C LEU A 72 -1.53 2.81 -7.24
N GLN A 73 -1.73 2.77 -8.57
CA GLN A 73 -3.06 2.90 -9.16
C GLN A 73 -3.99 1.77 -8.69
N GLN A 74 -3.54 0.52 -8.72
CA GLN A 74 -4.32 -0.61 -8.21
C GLN A 74 -4.66 -0.46 -6.72
N ARG A 75 -3.73 0.08 -5.91
CA ARG A 75 -3.98 0.39 -4.49
C ARG A 75 -5.11 1.41 -4.34
N ILE A 76 -5.08 2.49 -5.13
CA ILE A 76 -6.12 3.53 -5.11
C ILE A 76 -7.48 2.93 -5.47
N ASP A 77 -7.54 2.17 -6.57
CA ASP A 77 -8.79 1.55 -7.05
C ASP A 77 -9.36 0.55 -6.03
N LEU A 78 -8.50 -0.25 -5.42
CA LEU A 78 -8.89 -1.19 -4.36
C LEU A 78 -9.45 -0.44 -3.14
N ARG A 79 -8.76 0.60 -2.66
CA ARG A 79 -9.24 1.40 -1.51
C ARG A 79 -10.55 2.10 -1.79
N MET A 80 -10.74 2.62 -3.01
CA MET A 80 -12.02 3.22 -3.41
C MET A 80 -13.14 2.17 -3.39
N SER A 81 -12.89 0.98 -3.89
CA SER A 81 -13.85 -0.14 -3.88
C SER A 81 -14.20 -0.57 -2.45
N GLU A 82 -13.20 -0.73 -1.58
CA GLU A 82 -13.40 -1.10 -0.17
C GLU A 82 -14.26 -0.09 0.57
N TYR A 83 -13.94 1.21 0.48
CA TYR A 83 -14.72 2.25 1.16
C TYR A 83 -16.11 2.47 0.54
N ALA A 84 -16.28 2.24 -0.75
CA ALA A 84 -17.59 2.28 -1.39
C ALA A 84 -18.49 1.16 -0.88
N GLU A 85 -17.95 -0.06 -0.77
CA GLU A 85 -18.68 -1.21 -0.24
C GLU A 85 -18.98 -1.08 1.25
N GLU A 86 -18.02 -0.56 2.05
CA GLU A 86 -18.24 -0.25 3.45
C GLU A 86 -19.38 0.75 3.63
N MET A 87 -19.36 1.84 2.86
CA MET A 87 -20.41 2.86 2.91
C MET A 87 -21.78 2.28 2.49
N ARG A 88 -21.82 1.44 1.45
CA ARG A 88 -23.05 0.73 1.02
C ARG A 88 -23.59 -0.11 2.18
N TRP A 89 -22.74 -0.93 2.78
CA TRP A 89 -23.12 -1.80 3.88
C TRP A 89 -23.62 -1.04 5.11
N LEU A 90 -22.93 0.04 5.51
CA LEU A 90 -23.34 0.87 6.64
C LEU A 90 -24.70 1.55 6.40
N ASN A 91 -24.99 1.99 5.17
CA ASN A 91 -26.28 2.55 4.80
C ASN A 91 -27.39 1.51 4.89
N ILE A 92 -27.21 0.33 4.31
CA ILE A 92 -28.17 -0.77 4.38
C ILE A 92 -28.45 -1.15 5.84
N LYS A 93 -27.41 -1.27 6.66
CA LYS A 93 -27.52 -1.57 8.08
C LYS A 93 -28.29 -0.49 8.82
N MET A 94 -28.05 0.78 8.52
CA MET A 94 -28.79 1.90 9.12
C MET A 94 -30.25 1.88 8.73
N GLN A 95 -30.57 1.70 7.45
CA GLN A 95 -31.94 1.59 6.95
C GLN A 95 -32.69 0.44 7.63
N PHE A 96 -32.04 -0.73 7.72
CA PHE A 96 -32.62 -1.89 8.40
C PHE A 96 -32.97 -1.58 9.86
N ILE A 97 -32.04 -0.99 10.62
CA ILE A 97 -32.29 -0.67 12.03
C ILE A 97 -33.45 0.35 12.16
N GLN A 98 -33.47 1.38 11.30
CA GLN A 98 -34.54 2.36 11.30
C GLN A 98 -35.89 1.72 10.96
N ALA A 99 -35.95 0.85 9.97
CA ALA A 99 -37.16 0.14 9.58
C ALA A 99 -37.70 -0.80 10.69
N VAL A 100 -36.78 -1.40 11.47
CA VAL A 100 -37.17 -2.20 12.63
C VAL A 100 -37.72 -1.31 13.76
N LEU A 101 -37.06 -0.17 14.07
CA LEU A 101 -37.52 0.77 15.09
C LEU A 101 -38.85 1.42 14.73
N ASN A 102 -39.09 1.66 13.43
CA ASN A 102 -40.37 2.20 12.92
C ASN A 102 -41.47 1.11 12.77
N GLU A 103 -41.20 -0.14 13.17
CA GLU A 103 -42.14 -1.26 13.03
C GLU A 103 -42.52 -1.61 11.56
N GLU A 104 -41.75 -1.15 10.59
CA GLU A 104 -41.94 -1.48 9.16
C GLU A 104 -41.57 -2.94 8.86
N ILE A 105 -40.57 -3.47 9.56
CA ILE A 105 -40.15 -4.88 9.50
C ILE A 105 -40.69 -5.60 10.73
N LYS A 106 -41.54 -6.63 10.50
CA LYS A 106 -42.16 -7.42 11.57
C LYS A 106 -41.60 -8.83 11.58
N PHE A 107 -41.03 -9.23 12.72
CA PHE A 107 -40.46 -10.58 12.89
C PHE A 107 -41.46 -11.61 13.45
N LYS A 108 -42.42 -11.12 14.27
CA LYS A 108 -43.36 -12.02 15.01
C LYS A 108 -44.20 -12.84 14.06
N ASN A 109 -44.16 -14.16 14.24
CA ASN A 109 -44.96 -15.16 13.47
C ASN A 109 -44.67 -15.15 11.94
N LYS A 110 -43.51 -14.69 11.51
CA LYS A 110 -43.10 -14.73 10.08
C LYS A 110 -41.96 -15.72 9.83
N LYS A 111 -41.95 -16.31 8.65
CA LYS A 111 -40.83 -17.15 8.21
C LYS A 111 -39.66 -16.27 7.79
N LYS A 112 -38.45 -16.81 7.87
CA LYS A 112 -37.22 -16.10 7.47
C LYS A 112 -37.33 -15.51 6.04
N ALA A 113 -37.93 -16.28 5.11
CA ALA A 113 -38.10 -15.84 3.72
C ALA A 113 -39.02 -14.61 3.59
N ASP A 114 -40.05 -14.49 4.43
CA ASP A 114 -40.99 -13.38 4.41
C ASP A 114 -40.34 -12.11 5.01
N VAL A 115 -39.49 -12.29 6.03
CA VAL A 115 -38.72 -11.20 6.61
C VAL A 115 -37.65 -10.71 5.64
N SER A 116 -36.95 -11.62 4.94
CA SER A 116 -35.98 -11.25 3.90
C SER A 116 -36.63 -10.43 2.79
N LYS A 117 -37.84 -10.78 2.34
CA LYS A 117 -38.57 -9.97 1.35
C LYS A 117 -38.87 -8.56 1.86
N GLN A 118 -39.31 -8.41 3.12
CA GLN A 118 -39.52 -7.08 3.72
C GLN A 118 -38.23 -6.25 3.78
N ILE A 119 -37.10 -6.88 4.10
CA ILE A 119 -35.80 -6.20 4.11
C ILE A 119 -35.47 -5.68 2.70
N LEU A 120 -35.63 -6.48 1.67
CA LEU A 120 -35.36 -6.08 0.28
C LEU A 120 -36.31 -4.98 -0.23
N GLU A 121 -37.53 -4.90 0.31
CA GLU A 121 -38.52 -3.86 -0.06
C GLU A 121 -38.24 -2.52 0.62
N VAL A 122 -37.67 -2.52 1.83
CA VAL A 122 -37.53 -1.35 2.69
C VAL A 122 -36.09 -0.82 2.70
N THR A 123 -35.11 -1.61 2.29
CA THR A 123 -33.69 -1.22 2.29
C THR A 123 -33.09 -1.31 0.89
N ASP A 124 -31.94 -0.69 0.70
CA ASP A 124 -31.15 -0.79 -0.54
C ASP A 124 -30.36 -2.11 -0.64
N ALA A 125 -30.75 -3.16 0.09
CA ALA A 125 -30.16 -4.49 -0.03
C ALA A 125 -30.53 -5.11 -1.37
N GLU A 126 -29.55 -5.57 -2.13
CA GLU A 126 -29.73 -6.12 -3.48
C GLU A 126 -29.69 -7.67 -3.47
N HIS A 127 -29.01 -8.25 -2.48
CA HIS A 127 -28.72 -9.67 -2.43
C HIS A 127 -29.23 -10.36 -1.17
N GLN A 128 -29.56 -11.64 -1.30
CA GLN A 128 -29.97 -12.47 -0.16
C GLN A 128 -28.90 -12.54 0.94
N ASP A 129 -27.63 -12.46 0.57
CA ASP A 129 -26.50 -12.45 1.51
C ASP A 129 -26.52 -11.22 2.42
N ASP A 130 -26.95 -10.06 1.90
CA ASP A 130 -27.15 -8.85 2.71
C ASP A 130 -28.24 -9.07 3.77
N CYS A 131 -29.35 -9.69 3.36
CA CYS A 131 -30.45 -10.03 4.30
C CYS A 131 -29.98 -11.00 5.37
N ASP A 132 -29.25 -12.05 5.00
CA ASP A 132 -28.72 -13.03 5.95
C ASP A 132 -27.72 -12.43 6.93
N ARG A 133 -26.95 -11.48 6.48
CA ARG A 133 -26.02 -10.72 7.31
C ARG A 133 -26.72 -9.76 8.26
N LEU A 134 -27.80 -9.08 7.81
CA LEU A 134 -28.64 -8.23 8.64
C LEU A 134 -29.39 -9.02 9.72
N LEU A 135 -29.92 -10.18 9.38
CA LEU A 135 -30.66 -11.05 10.32
C LEU A 135 -29.80 -11.67 11.41
N ARG A 136 -28.46 -11.62 11.29
CA ARG A 136 -27.50 -12.01 12.34
C ARG A 136 -27.21 -10.90 13.36
N ILE A 137 -27.69 -9.70 13.12
CA ILE A 137 -27.49 -8.57 14.06
C ILE A 137 -28.27 -8.86 15.34
N ASN A 138 -27.64 -8.66 16.47
CA ASN A 138 -28.28 -8.84 17.77
C ASN A 138 -29.43 -7.82 17.95
N MET A 139 -30.61 -8.30 18.27
CA MET A 139 -31.79 -7.46 18.53
C MET A 139 -31.53 -6.39 19.62
N MET A 140 -30.70 -6.69 20.62
CA MET A 140 -30.35 -5.75 21.67
C MET A 140 -29.52 -4.55 21.18
N SER A 141 -28.95 -4.64 19.98
CA SER A 141 -28.19 -3.53 19.36
C SER A 141 -29.03 -2.66 18.42
N LEU A 142 -30.33 -2.95 18.27
CA LEU A 142 -31.24 -2.16 17.44
C LEU A 142 -31.77 -0.96 18.25
N THR A 143 -30.94 0.05 18.44
CA THR A 143 -31.21 1.24 19.25
C THR A 143 -30.97 2.53 18.49
N ASP A 144 -31.59 3.62 18.93
CA ASP A 144 -31.33 4.95 18.37
C ASP A 144 -29.86 5.39 18.51
N GLU A 145 -29.19 4.91 19.57
CA GLU A 145 -27.74 5.16 19.75
C GLU A 145 -26.92 4.52 18.66
N MET A 146 -27.27 3.29 18.27
CA MET A 146 -26.61 2.60 17.15
C MET A 146 -26.83 3.36 15.83
N VAL A 147 -28.04 3.89 15.60
CA VAL A 147 -28.32 4.72 14.41
C VAL A 147 -27.44 5.99 14.40
N LYS A 148 -27.28 6.64 15.55
CA LYS A 148 -26.39 7.81 15.68
C LYS A 148 -24.94 7.45 15.42
N GLN A 149 -24.48 6.29 15.91
CA GLN A 149 -23.11 5.81 15.66
C GLN A 149 -22.92 5.50 14.17
N LEU A 150 -23.83 4.78 13.53
CA LEU A 150 -23.77 4.47 12.11
C LEU A 150 -23.72 5.73 11.23
N LYS A 151 -24.44 6.79 11.60
CA LYS A 151 -24.36 8.08 10.88
C LYS A 151 -22.95 8.69 10.95
N LYS A 152 -22.25 8.54 12.08
CA LYS A 152 -20.84 8.97 12.19
C LYS A 152 -19.93 8.11 11.33
N ASP A 153 -20.10 6.79 11.42
CA ASP A 153 -19.30 5.84 10.64
C ASP A 153 -19.46 6.04 9.12
N ILE A 154 -20.70 6.27 8.66
CA ILE A 154 -21.00 6.63 7.26
C ILE A 154 -20.30 7.94 6.87
N SER A 155 -20.34 8.95 7.75
CA SER A 155 -19.66 10.22 7.48
C SER A 155 -18.16 10.05 7.36
N GLU A 156 -17.56 9.20 8.17
CA GLU A 156 -16.13 8.86 8.14
C GLU A 156 -15.77 8.07 6.87
N ALA A 157 -16.52 7.01 6.56
CA ALA A 157 -16.34 6.24 5.33
C ALA A 157 -16.45 7.12 4.08
N LYS A 158 -17.41 8.08 4.08
CA LYS A 158 -17.56 9.06 3.00
C LYS A 158 -16.36 10.00 2.87
N LYS A 159 -15.77 10.44 3.99
CA LYS A 159 -14.53 11.25 3.96
C LYS A 159 -13.38 10.47 3.39
N ASN A 160 -13.21 9.22 3.82
CA ASN A 160 -12.16 8.32 3.32
C ASN A 160 -12.33 8.05 1.82
N LEU A 161 -13.54 7.73 1.37
CA LEU A 161 -13.83 7.55 -0.05
C LEU A 161 -13.52 8.83 -0.87
N THR A 162 -13.88 9.99 -0.34
CA THR A 162 -13.61 11.27 -1.01
C THR A 162 -12.12 11.57 -1.07
N PHE A 163 -11.39 11.25 -0.02
CA PHE A 163 -9.92 11.35 0.01
C PHE A 163 -9.30 10.49 -1.09
N TRP A 164 -9.63 9.19 -1.14
CA TRP A 164 -9.07 8.28 -2.15
C TRP A 164 -9.48 8.63 -3.58
N LYS A 165 -10.70 9.16 -3.81
CA LYS A 165 -11.13 9.68 -5.13
C LYS A 165 -10.33 10.89 -5.60
N LYS A 166 -9.78 11.68 -4.68
CA LYS A 166 -8.96 12.86 -5.01
C LYS A 166 -7.46 12.56 -5.06
N THR A 167 -7.04 11.46 -4.45
CA THR A 167 -5.64 11.07 -4.38
C THR A 167 -5.14 10.61 -5.73
N THR A 168 -3.97 11.11 -6.13
CA THR A 168 -3.29 10.69 -7.36
C THR A 168 -2.17 9.70 -7.08
N VAL A 169 -1.76 8.95 -8.11
CA VAL A 169 -0.58 8.05 -8.03
C VAL A 169 0.66 8.83 -7.59
N LYS A 170 0.81 10.06 -8.11
CA LYS A 170 1.93 10.94 -7.76
C LYS A 170 1.95 11.30 -6.27
N ASP A 171 0.79 11.63 -5.70
CA ASP A 171 0.69 11.97 -4.27
C ASP A 171 1.07 10.78 -3.39
N GLN A 172 0.61 9.57 -3.75
CA GLN A 172 0.97 8.35 -3.04
C GLN A 172 2.46 8.03 -3.15
N PHE A 173 3.03 8.18 -4.35
CA PHE A 173 4.45 7.93 -4.57
C PHE A 173 5.34 8.91 -3.79
N ILE A 174 4.98 10.21 -3.79
CA ILE A 174 5.71 11.22 -3.01
C ILE A 174 5.58 10.94 -1.51
N GLY A 175 4.40 10.55 -1.03
CA GLY A 175 4.19 10.15 0.36
C GLY A 175 5.11 8.98 0.76
N ASP A 176 5.12 7.90 -0.02
CA ASP A 176 6.00 6.74 0.22
C ASP A 176 7.49 7.15 0.24
N LEU A 177 7.91 8.11 -0.62
CA LEU A 177 9.29 8.61 -0.64
C LEU A 177 9.64 9.48 0.57
N VAL A 178 8.70 10.29 1.06
CA VAL A 178 8.88 11.10 2.28
C VAL A 178 9.04 10.17 3.48
N ASP A 179 8.16 9.17 3.61
CA ASP A 179 8.24 8.19 4.68
C ASP A 179 9.57 7.42 4.66
N LEU A 180 10.05 7.04 3.47
CA LEU A 180 11.35 6.38 3.32
C LEU A 180 12.50 7.29 3.78
N ARG A 181 12.49 8.56 3.37
CA ARG A 181 13.52 9.52 3.77
C ARG A 181 13.57 9.73 5.28
N ASP A 182 12.40 9.76 5.93
CA ASP A 182 12.31 10.05 7.36
C ASP A 182 12.68 8.82 8.23
N HIS A 183 12.79 7.63 7.63
CA HIS A 183 13.17 6.37 8.29
C HIS A 183 14.50 5.78 7.80
N ALA A 184 15.18 6.40 6.82
CA ALA A 184 16.48 6.00 6.31
C ALA A 184 17.61 6.75 7.04
#